data_63b4d0da8b1607d39801698a8ac6d15f
#
_entry.id   63b4d0da8b1607d39801698a8ac6d15f
#
_cell.length_a   1.000
_cell.length_b   1.000
_cell.length_c   1.000
_cell.angle_alpha   90.00
_cell.angle_beta   90.00
_cell.angle_gamma   90.00
#
_symmetry.space_group_name_H-M   'P 1'
#
loop_
_entity.id
_entity.type
_entity.pdbx_description
1 polymer ?
#
loop_
_entity_poly.entity_id
_entity_poly.type
_entity_poly.pdbx_seq_one_letter_code
_entity_poly.pdbx_strand_id
1 'polypeptide(L)'
;MNQFTGKQPGAGHMMKKTLFVILIGAGVLLTNSCSKSKGEDTPASNNGLQAIDHTNYTMQDISNKLALFPDYDEFDYHDFLTELNKHGVTGAPYLIANEVVTYSSADNQGKKISLSGLLVYPYKISGKISAPILSFNHATQIMKKLAPSGWKNASWEEYKRYPEALLANIMASVYGWIIIMPDYQGMGQDVSEMHPFCVRDRLAVATADMVQGAIASLGSTASQYVTWNGQVFLMGYSEGGFVTMAAQRELEARNVTLKGVVCMEGPYDLTGAMLPVMLADSAFPQPYFLPMTIAGYNAIYPNSFTYNVVLKEPYLTNLPKYSTGFYNDSVVNSYMPANKVLKGIFTDAFIDTLGNQGSLAFNIFSANNSFTGWTPKSLMYLWHCVNDDCVPFSNYQSARKRFDEMGLINIVYYEFPSLTPDPAKGTIHQRVAPIAFLEGSLWIFAHQ
;
A
#
# COMPACT_ATOMS: atom_id res chain seq x y z
N MET A 1 32.07 3.98 12.81
CA MET A 1 32.82 4.64 11.73
C MET A 1 33.20 3.60 10.70
N ASN A 2 32.31 3.30 9.78
CA ASN A 2 32.64 2.62 8.53
C ASN A 2 31.70 3.14 7.45
N GLN A 3 32.31 3.74 6.44
CA GLN A 3 31.63 4.40 5.34
C GLN A 3 30.97 3.38 4.42
N PHE A 4 29.71 3.60 4.12
CA PHE A 4 29.03 2.98 2.99
C PHE A 4 29.64 3.48 1.69
N THR A 5 30.56 2.71 1.10
CA THR A 5 31.10 2.99 -0.23
C THR A 5 30.45 2.09 -1.26
N GLY A 6 29.25 2.42 -1.68
CA GLY A 6 28.69 1.95 -2.93
C GLY A 6 29.26 2.79 -4.08
N LYS A 7 30.15 2.22 -4.89
CA LYS A 7 30.65 2.87 -6.10
C LYS A 7 29.51 3.04 -7.11
N GLN A 8 29.16 4.28 -7.39
CA GLN A 8 28.42 4.65 -8.60
C GLN A 8 29.33 4.57 -9.82
N PRO A 9 28.89 4.03 -10.96
CA PRO A 9 29.56 4.22 -12.24
C PRO A 9 29.28 5.64 -12.75
N GLY A 10 30.32 6.37 -13.05
CA GLY A 10 30.23 7.73 -13.58
C GLY A 10 29.54 7.78 -14.94
N ALA A 11 28.56 8.65 -15.05
CA ALA A 11 27.98 9.06 -16.32
C ALA A 11 28.44 10.47 -16.65
N GLY A 12 29.53 10.55 -17.39
CA GLY A 12 29.86 11.75 -18.13
C GLY A 12 29.59 11.50 -19.61
N HIS A 13 28.48 12.00 -20.11
CA HIS A 13 28.36 12.35 -21.54
C HIS A 13 27.31 13.44 -21.72
N MET A 14 27.81 14.61 -21.92
CA MET A 14 27.10 15.79 -22.43
C MET A 14 26.69 15.53 -23.88
N MET A 15 25.42 15.37 -24.15
CA MET A 15 24.90 15.40 -25.54
C MET A 15 24.19 16.71 -25.83
N LYS A 16 24.71 17.35 -26.87
CA LYS A 16 24.25 18.61 -27.47
C LYS A 16 22.80 18.49 -27.99
N LYS A 17 22.03 19.54 -27.70
CA LYS A 17 20.70 19.77 -28.32
C LYS A 17 20.85 19.94 -29.82
N THR A 18 20.13 19.15 -30.59
CA THR A 18 19.84 19.45 -31.99
C THR A 18 18.31 19.60 -32.12
N LEU A 19 17.94 20.81 -32.46
CA LEU A 19 16.56 21.25 -32.73
C LEU A 19 16.17 20.76 -34.13
N PHE A 20 15.10 19.96 -34.25
CA PHE A 20 14.45 19.72 -35.54
C PHE A 20 13.03 20.25 -35.49
N VAL A 21 12.83 21.31 -36.29
CA VAL A 21 11.52 21.85 -36.64
C VAL A 21 11.04 21.12 -37.89
N ILE A 22 9.87 20.52 -37.86
CA ILE A 22 9.13 20.14 -39.05
C ILE A 22 7.72 20.68 -38.93
N LEU A 23 7.44 21.64 -39.82
CA LEU A 23 6.12 22.15 -40.17
C LEU A 23 5.45 21.24 -41.23
N ILE A 24 4.13 21.44 -41.38
CA ILE A 24 3.21 21.09 -42.50
C ILE A 24 2.32 19.89 -42.13
N GLY A 25 1.03 19.93 -42.31
CA GLY A 25 0.11 20.81 -43.02
C GLY A 25 -1.33 20.29 -42.87
N ALA A 26 -2.24 21.17 -43.02
CA ALA A 26 -3.68 20.96 -42.89
C ALA A 26 -4.28 20.03 -43.94
N GLY A 27 -5.26 19.23 -43.54
CA GLY A 27 -6.17 18.52 -44.42
C GLY A 27 -7.51 18.30 -43.74
N VAL A 28 -8.44 19.19 -44.05
CA VAL A 28 -9.87 19.09 -43.65
C VAL A 28 -10.55 18.07 -44.55
N LEU A 29 -11.23 17.09 -43.98
CA LEU A 29 -12.36 16.42 -44.63
C LEU A 29 -13.47 16.14 -43.60
N LEU A 30 -14.52 16.87 -43.77
CA LEU A 30 -15.83 16.70 -43.13
C LEU A 30 -16.54 15.48 -43.73
N THR A 31 -16.98 14.53 -42.91
CA THR A 31 -18.17 13.74 -43.20
C THR A 31 -19.02 13.59 -41.95
N ASN A 32 -20.19 14.21 -42.00
CA ASN A 32 -21.27 14.03 -41.07
C ASN A 32 -21.81 12.57 -41.14
N SER A 33 -21.95 11.95 -39.98
CA SER A 33 -22.94 10.91 -39.78
C SER A 33 -23.48 11.03 -38.35
N CYS A 34 -24.70 11.54 -38.23
CA CYS A 34 -25.49 11.51 -37.01
C CYS A 34 -25.98 10.09 -36.75
N SER A 35 -25.59 9.51 -35.60
CA SER A 35 -26.40 8.51 -34.92
C SER A 35 -26.54 8.93 -33.45
N LYS A 36 -27.72 9.38 -33.06
CA LYS A 36 -28.11 9.64 -31.69
C LYS A 36 -28.22 8.28 -30.96
N SER A 37 -27.23 7.90 -30.19
CA SER A 37 -27.44 7.00 -29.05
C SER A 37 -27.79 7.86 -27.85
N LYS A 38 -28.95 7.60 -27.24
CA LYS A 38 -29.32 8.15 -25.94
C LYS A 38 -28.29 7.66 -24.93
N GLY A 39 -27.33 8.50 -24.55
CA GLY A 39 -26.57 8.31 -23.34
C GLY A 39 -27.52 8.55 -22.17
N GLU A 40 -27.70 7.54 -21.34
CA GLU A 40 -28.18 7.76 -20.00
C GLU A 40 -27.20 8.71 -19.30
N ASP A 41 -27.69 9.88 -18.91
CA ASP A 41 -26.99 10.80 -18.03
C ASP A 41 -26.79 10.09 -16.68
N THR A 42 -25.63 9.45 -16.49
CA THR A 42 -25.17 9.13 -15.15
C THR A 42 -24.97 10.45 -14.42
N PRO A 43 -25.64 10.69 -13.30
CA PRO A 43 -25.42 11.91 -12.52
C PRO A 43 -23.93 11.96 -12.18
N ALA A 44 -23.28 13.08 -12.45
CA ALA A 44 -21.94 13.37 -11.98
C ALA A 44 -21.95 13.16 -10.45
N SER A 45 -21.44 12.03 -10.01
CA SER A 45 -21.34 11.73 -8.59
C SER A 45 -20.34 12.71 -8.01
N ASN A 46 -20.75 13.42 -6.96
CA ASN A 46 -19.89 14.30 -6.18
C ASN A 46 -18.91 13.38 -5.41
N ASN A 47 -17.87 12.88 -6.09
CA ASN A 47 -16.93 11.87 -5.59
C ASN A 47 -15.77 12.49 -4.80
N GLY A 48 -15.94 13.73 -4.30
CA GLY A 48 -14.95 14.39 -3.45
C GLY A 48 -14.83 13.72 -2.07
N LEU A 49 -13.70 13.95 -1.41
CA LEU A 49 -13.50 13.59 -0.01
C LEU A 49 -14.41 14.44 0.88
N GLN A 50 -14.99 13.86 1.91
CA GLN A 50 -15.80 14.52 2.92
C GLN A 50 -15.12 14.39 4.27
N ALA A 51 -14.63 15.49 4.83
CA ALA A 51 -14.05 15.53 6.17
C ALA A 51 -15.13 15.32 7.23
N ILE A 52 -14.86 14.41 8.17
CA ILE A 52 -15.74 14.10 9.31
C ILE A 52 -15.08 14.41 10.65
N ASP A 53 -13.76 14.59 10.66
CA ASP A 53 -12.99 14.95 11.86
C ASP A 53 -11.72 15.70 11.45
N HIS A 54 -11.24 16.60 12.31
CA HIS A 54 -10.07 17.44 12.05
C HIS A 54 -9.20 17.56 13.31
N THR A 55 -7.89 17.44 13.14
CA THR A 55 -6.91 17.60 14.21
C THR A 55 -5.64 18.23 13.65
N ASN A 56 -5.05 19.16 14.40
CA ASN A 56 -3.78 19.80 14.07
C ASN A 56 -2.65 19.27 14.93
N TYR A 57 -1.46 19.13 14.34
CA TYR A 57 -0.24 18.74 15.03
C TYR A 57 0.90 19.70 14.70
N THR A 58 1.78 19.87 15.67
CA THR A 58 3.08 20.50 15.47
C THR A 58 4.16 19.43 15.29
N MET A 59 5.31 19.81 14.75
CA MET A 59 6.45 18.89 14.69
C MET A 59 6.92 18.46 16.08
N GLN A 60 6.70 19.27 17.12
CA GLN A 60 7.01 18.87 18.48
C GLN A 60 6.10 17.72 18.97
N ASP A 61 4.80 17.78 18.62
CA ASP A 61 3.87 16.69 18.94
C ASP A 61 4.31 15.38 18.26
N ILE A 62 4.72 15.47 17.00
CA ILE A 62 5.20 14.32 16.22
C ILE A 62 6.54 13.79 16.77
N SER A 63 7.50 14.68 17.04
CA SER A 63 8.82 14.29 17.60
C SER A 63 8.68 13.63 18.98
N ASN A 64 7.78 14.11 19.82
CA ASN A 64 7.50 13.49 21.11
C ASN A 64 6.96 12.06 20.95
N LYS A 65 6.18 11.80 19.90
CA LYS A 65 5.67 10.46 19.60
C LYS A 65 6.77 9.56 19.01
N LEU A 66 7.63 10.09 18.13
CA LEU A 66 8.78 9.35 17.59
C LEU A 66 9.74 8.89 18.67
N ALA A 67 10.05 9.76 19.64
CA ALA A 67 10.95 9.45 20.74
C ALA A 67 10.50 8.29 21.63
N LEU A 68 9.26 7.82 21.47
CA LEU A 68 8.73 6.66 22.20
C LEU A 68 8.97 5.33 21.49
N PHE A 69 9.34 5.33 20.21
CA PHE A 69 9.61 4.08 19.50
C PHE A 69 10.84 3.38 20.06
N PRO A 70 10.83 2.05 20.19
CA PRO A 70 11.98 1.31 20.65
C PRO A 70 13.10 1.30 19.60
N ASP A 71 14.33 1.17 20.11
CA ASP A 71 15.50 0.94 19.26
C ASP A 71 15.53 -0.54 18.85
N TYR A 72 15.39 -0.82 17.57
CA TYR A 72 15.45 -2.17 17.00
C TYR A 72 16.79 -2.45 16.33
N ASP A 73 17.34 -1.48 15.60
CA ASP A 73 18.56 -1.59 14.79
C ASP A 73 19.36 -0.29 14.74
N GLU A 74 20.36 -0.23 13.84
CA GLU A 74 21.17 0.98 13.61
C GLU A 74 20.37 2.15 13.04
N PHE A 75 19.22 1.87 12.42
CA PHE A 75 18.27 2.84 11.92
C PHE A 75 16.85 2.43 12.30
N ASP A 76 16.18 3.32 13.02
CA ASP A 76 14.82 3.13 13.54
C ASP A 76 13.91 4.31 13.19
N TYR A 77 12.63 4.19 13.53
CA TYR A 77 11.66 5.26 13.25
C TYR A 77 12.01 6.58 13.93
N HIS A 78 12.63 6.58 15.10
CA HIS A 78 13.05 7.81 15.79
C HIS A 78 14.20 8.54 15.09
N ASP A 79 15.04 7.83 14.30
CA ASP A 79 16.10 8.40 13.50
C ASP A 79 15.61 9.05 12.20
N PHE A 80 14.37 8.79 11.81
CA PHE A 80 13.84 9.14 10.51
C PHE A 80 14.05 10.62 10.15
N LEU A 81 13.78 11.54 11.08
CA LEU A 81 14.01 12.96 10.87
C LEU A 81 15.49 13.31 10.74
N THR A 82 16.34 12.65 11.54
CA THR A 82 17.79 12.86 11.51
C THR A 82 18.36 12.42 10.16
N GLU A 83 17.92 11.27 9.66
CA GLU A 83 18.34 10.76 8.36
C GLU A 83 17.86 11.64 7.20
N LEU A 84 16.60 12.09 7.22
CA LEU A 84 16.11 13.04 6.23
C LEU A 84 16.99 14.30 6.16
N ASN A 85 17.38 14.85 7.31
CA ASN A 85 18.28 16.01 7.37
C ASN A 85 19.66 15.72 6.76
N LYS A 86 20.22 14.52 6.99
CA LYS A 86 21.51 14.11 6.37
C LYS A 86 21.43 14.05 4.84
N HIS A 87 20.26 13.74 4.30
CA HIS A 87 19.99 13.72 2.86
C HIS A 87 19.60 15.10 2.30
N GLY A 88 19.76 16.17 3.08
CA GLY A 88 19.49 17.53 2.61
C GLY A 88 18.03 17.93 2.60
N VAL A 89 17.15 17.10 3.17
CA VAL A 89 15.72 17.41 3.34
C VAL A 89 15.58 18.27 4.60
N THR A 90 15.89 19.54 4.46
CA THR A 90 15.89 20.53 5.57
C THR A 90 14.71 21.50 5.47
N GLY A 91 13.57 21.04 4.97
CA GLY A 91 12.40 21.90 4.79
C GLY A 91 12.01 22.62 6.09
N ALA A 92 11.48 23.83 5.96
CA ALA A 92 10.86 24.51 7.09
C ALA A 92 9.65 23.67 7.52
N PRO A 93 9.57 23.21 8.78
CA PRO A 93 8.49 22.36 9.21
C PRO A 93 7.16 23.10 9.09
N TYR A 94 6.28 22.56 8.27
CA TYR A 94 4.91 23.06 8.17
C TYR A 94 4.11 22.63 9.40
N LEU A 95 3.07 23.39 9.74
CA LEU A 95 2.01 22.87 10.58
C LEU A 95 1.26 21.77 9.82
N ILE A 96 0.72 20.80 10.54
CA ILE A 96 0.13 19.60 9.95
C ILE A 96 -1.33 19.50 10.35
N ALA A 97 -2.19 19.33 9.36
CA ALA A 97 -3.59 19.01 9.56
C ALA A 97 -3.85 17.55 9.21
N ASN A 98 -4.64 16.90 10.05
CA ASN A 98 -5.16 15.56 9.85
C ASN A 98 -6.67 15.62 9.76
N GLU A 99 -7.24 15.05 8.72
CA GLU A 99 -8.68 14.93 8.55
C GLU A 99 -9.04 13.46 8.36
N VAL A 100 -9.96 12.96 9.17
CA VAL A 100 -10.65 11.71 8.85
C VAL A 100 -11.66 12.03 7.77
N VAL A 101 -11.55 11.35 6.66
CA VAL A 101 -12.40 11.58 5.49
C VAL A 101 -13.19 10.34 5.11
N THR A 102 -14.35 10.56 4.49
CA THR A 102 -15.08 9.50 3.80
C THR A 102 -15.13 9.75 2.31
N TYR A 103 -15.22 8.68 1.53
CA TYR A 103 -15.32 8.72 0.08
C TYR A 103 -16.19 7.60 -0.45
N SER A 104 -16.71 7.79 -1.66
CA SER A 104 -17.52 6.80 -2.33
C SER A 104 -16.67 5.74 -3.00
N SER A 105 -17.01 4.49 -2.83
CA SER A 105 -16.41 3.32 -3.50
C SER A 105 -17.50 2.32 -3.88
N ALA A 106 -17.10 1.14 -4.35
CA ALA A 106 -18.03 0.06 -4.68
C ALA A 106 -17.61 -1.26 -4.04
N ASP A 107 -18.56 -2.10 -3.62
CA ASP A 107 -18.31 -3.46 -3.16
C ASP A 107 -18.03 -4.43 -4.33
N ASN A 108 -17.85 -5.72 -4.04
CA ASN A 108 -17.59 -6.76 -5.05
C ASN A 108 -18.76 -7.05 -6.00
N GLN A 109 -19.92 -6.47 -5.75
CA GLN A 109 -21.12 -6.56 -6.59
C GLN A 109 -21.37 -5.27 -7.36
N GLY A 110 -20.49 -4.26 -7.22
CA GLY A 110 -20.64 -2.95 -7.82
C GLY A 110 -21.61 -2.02 -7.08
N LYS A 111 -22.11 -2.43 -5.89
CA LYS A 111 -22.98 -1.59 -5.07
C LYS A 111 -22.16 -0.48 -4.43
N LYS A 112 -22.68 0.73 -4.48
CA LYS A 112 -22.05 1.89 -3.85
C LYS A 112 -21.93 1.72 -2.34
N ILE A 113 -20.71 1.91 -1.82
CA ILE A 113 -20.38 1.91 -0.40
C ILE A 113 -19.62 3.20 -0.04
N SER A 114 -19.58 3.51 1.25
CA SER A 114 -18.76 4.60 1.78
C SER A 114 -17.58 3.99 2.53
N LEU A 115 -16.37 4.36 2.13
CA LEU A 115 -15.14 4.01 2.82
C LEU A 115 -14.54 5.23 3.51
N SER A 116 -13.61 5.00 4.42
CA SER A 116 -12.89 6.04 5.14
C SER A 116 -11.39 6.00 4.89
N GLY A 117 -10.71 7.04 5.32
CA GLY A 117 -9.26 7.15 5.30
C GLY A 117 -8.79 8.40 6.04
N LEU A 118 -7.49 8.56 6.08
CA LEU A 118 -6.82 9.70 6.66
C LEU A 118 -6.26 10.59 5.55
N LEU A 119 -6.57 11.89 5.62
CA LEU A 119 -5.95 12.94 4.82
C LEU A 119 -5.01 13.75 5.72
N VAL A 120 -3.74 13.80 5.36
CA VAL A 120 -2.70 14.57 6.06
C VAL A 120 -2.15 15.62 5.11
N TYR A 121 -2.11 16.88 5.53
CA TYR A 121 -1.57 17.92 4.69
C TYR A 121 -0.85 19.01 5.50
N PRO A 122 0.16 19.65 4.87
CA PRO A 122 0.83 20.80 5.46
C PRO A 122 -0.07 22.04 5.36
N TYR A 123 0.06 22.95 6.32
CA TYR A 123 -0.57 24.26 6.17
C TYR A 123 0.30 25.40 6.71
N LYS A 124 0.02 26.61 6.26
CA LYS A 124 0.59 27.87 6.72
C LYS A 124 -0.52 28.75 7.28
N ILE A 125 -0.16 29.66 8.18
CA ILE A 125 -1.09 30.66 8.72
C ILE A 125 -1.62 31.57 7.61
N SER A 126 -0.82 31.79 6.55
CA SER A 126 -1.23 32.57 5.39
C SER A 126 -0.80 31.92 4.09
N GLY A 127 -1.68 31.95 3.07
CA GLY A 127 -1.45 31.42 1.74
C GLY A 127 -1.70 29.91 1.62
N LYS A 128 -1.70 29.44 0.38
CA LYS A 128 -1.85 28.00 0.04
C LYS A 128 -0.52 27.38 -0.31
N ILE A 129 -0.40 26.08 -0.08
CA ILE A 129 0.73 25.25 -0.48
C ILE A 129 0.29 24.44 -1.70
N SER A 130 1.04 24.53 -2.81
CA SER A 130 0.85 23.68 -3.98
C SER A 130 1.75 22.44 -3.84
N ALA A 131 1.14 21.27 -3.80
CA ALA A 131 1.83 20.04 -3.43
C ALA A 131 1.36 18.82 -4.23
N PRO A 132 2.20 17.78 -4.39
CA PRO A 132 1.78 16.50 -4.93
C PRO A 132 0.87 15.78 -3.94
N ILE A 133 0.04 14.86 -4.47
CA ILE A 133 -0.67 13.87 -3.66
C ILE A 133 0.18 12.61 -3.60
N LEU A 134 0.43 12.12 -2.39
CA LEU A 134 0.97 10.79 -2.13
C LEU A 134 -0.13 9.90 -1.54
N SER A 135 -0.50 8.83 -2.25
CA SER A 135 -1.26 7.73 -1.63
C SER A 135 -0.28 6.83 -0.88
N PHE A 136 -0.32 6.89 0.43
CA PHE A 136 0.49 6.08 1.32
C PHE A 136 -0.34 4.89 1.81
N ASN A 137 -0.11 3.73 1.21
CA ASN A 137 -0.88 2.52 1.44
C ASN A 137 -0.28 1.78 2.63
N HIS A 138 -1.07 1.63 3.70
CA HIS A 138 -0.60 1.07 4.97
C HIS A 138 -0.35 -0.45 4.89
N ALA A 139 0.58 -0.93 5.73
CA ALA A 139 0.86 -2.34 5.93
C ALA A 139 -0.27 -3.04 6.68
N THR A 140 -0.15 -4.35 6.85
CA THR A 140 -1.18 -5.20 7.46
C THR A 140 -1.56 -4.77 8.87
N GLN A 141 -2.81 -4.42 9.06
CA GLN A 141 -3.40 -4.11 10.36
C GLN A 141 -4.47 -5.14 10.69
N ILE A 142 -4.26 -5.86 11.79
CA ILE A 142 -5.19 -6.93 12.17
C ILE A 142 -6.49 -6.39 12.79
N MET A 143 -6.44 -5.20 13.39
CA MET A 143 -7.61 -4.61 14.05
C MET A 143 -8.17 -3.45 13.23
N LYS A 144 -9.45 -3.53 12.89
CA LYS A 144 -10.18 -2.52 12.10
C LYS A 144 -10.02 -1.10 12.63
N LYS A 145 -10.02 -0.94 13.96
CA LYS A 145 -9.87 0.37 14.64
C LYS A 145 -8.48 1.00 14.48
N LEU A 146 -7.48 0.22 14.05
CA LEU A 146 -6.10 0.69 13.87
C LEU A 146 -5.83 1.16 12.44
N ALA A 147 -6.84 1.15 11.58
CA ALA A 147 -6.77 1.78 10.26
C ALA A 147 -6.33 3.25 10.38
N PRO A 148 -5.74 3.84 9.33
CA PRO A 148 -5.20 5.20 9.38
C PRO A 148 -6.15 6.25 9.96
N SER A 149 -7.46 6.18 9.66
CA SER A 149 -8.44 7.10 10.22
C SER A 149 -8.59 7.01 11.75
N GLY A 150 -8.22 5.87 12.33
CA GLY A 150 -8.33 5.60 13.77
C GLY A 150 -7.08 5.98 14.58
N TRP A 151 -5.97 6.35 13.94
CA TRP A 151 -4.66 6.44 14.59
C TRP A 151 -4.60 7.37 15.81
N LYS A 152 -5.30 8.48 15.81
CA LYS A 152 -5.31 9.43 16.93
C LYS A 152 -5.97 8.87 18.20
N ASN A 153 -6.85 7.89 18.04
CA ASN A 153 -7.59 7.24 19.14
C ASN A 153 -6.93 5.94 19.61
N ALA A 154 -5.88 5.48 18.93
CA ALA A 154 -5.13 4.30 19.33
C ALA A 154 -4.27 4.62 20.56
N SER A 155 -4.18 3.67 21.48
CA SER A 155 -3.23 3.74 22.57
C SER A 155 -1.79 3.63 22.02
N TRP A 156 -0.80 4.07 22.80
CA TRP A 156 0.60 3.93 22.43
C TRP A 156 0.97 2.46 22.12
N GLU A 157 0.53 1.52 22.95
CA GLU A 157 0.80 0.09 22.75
C GLU A 157 0.23 -0.49 21.47
N GLU A 158 -0.85 0.11 20.95
CA GLU A 158 -1.44 -0.27 19.68
C GLU A 158 -0.71 0.39 18.51
N TYR A 159 -0.49 1.68 18.59
CA TYR A 159 -0.01 2.51 17.50
C TYR A 159 1.51 2.35 17.25
N LYS A 160 2.32 1.98 18.24
CA LYS A 160 3.77 1.73 18.05
C LYS A 160 4.09 0.58 17.07
N ARG A 161 3.08 -0.21 16.72
CA ARG A 161 3.20 -1.29 15.73
C ARG A 161 2.87 -0.84 14.30
N TYR A 162 2.26 0.32 14.15
CA TYR A 162 1.74 0.83 12.88
C TYR A 162 2.13 2.30 12.71
N PRO A 163 3.40 2.58 12.41
CA PRO A 163 3.96 3.93 12.43
C PRO A 163 3.54 4.78 11.24
N GLU A 164 2.87 4.22 10.24
CA GLU A 164 2.66 4.85 8.94
C GLU A 164 1.91 6.18 9.04
N ALA A 165 0.90 6.29 9.90
CA ALA A 165 0.20 7.56 10.09
C ALA A 165 1.11 8.64 10.71
N LEU A 166 2.06 8.25 11.58
CA LEU A 166 3.08 9.15 12.11
C LEU A 166 4.07 9.57 11.00
N LEU A 167 4.54 8.62 10.20
CA LEU A 167 5.41 8.88 9.06
C LEU A 167 4.74 9.80 8.04
N ALA A 168 3.44 9.62 7.79
CA ALA A 168 2.65 10.52 6.94
C ALA A 168 2.71 11.96 7.46
N ASN A 169 2.56 12.16 8.78
CA ASN A 169 2.68 13.48 9.38
C ASN A 169 4.09 14.08 9.21
N ILE A 170 5.14 13.27 9.36
CA ILE A 170 6.53 13.70 9.15
C ILE A 170 6.71 14.12 7.70
N MET A 171 6.33 13.27 6.75
CA MET A 171 6.49 13.54 5.33
C MET A 171 5.67 14.77 4.89
N ALA A 172 4.45 14.94 5.38
CA ALA A 172 3.66 16.14 5.11
C ALA A 172 4.35 17.40 5.64
N SER A 173 4.95 17.35 6.84
CA SER A 173 5.66 18.49 7.42
C SER A 173 6.96 18.83 6.70
N VAL A 174 7.78 17.82 6.42
CA VAL A 174 9.16 18.01 5.93
C VAL A 174 9.20 18.23 4.42
N TYR A 175 8.45 17.43 3.67
CA TYR A 175 8.39 17.54 2.20
C TYR A 175 7.30 18.49 1.70
N GLY A 176 6.32 18.78 2.53
CA GLY A 176 5.18 19.61 2.14
C GLY A 176 4.13 18.85 1.31
N TRP A 177 4.09 17.52 1.36
CA TRP A 177 3.17 16.70 0.58
C TRP A 177 1.76 16.65 1.16
N ILE A 178 0.78 16.47 0.27
CA ILE A 178 -0.57 16.05 0.64
C ILE A 178 -0.58 14.52 0.64
N ILE A 179 -0.87 13.89 1.78
CA ILE A 179 -0.83 12.44 1.92
C ILE A 179 -2.23 11.93 2.20
N ILE A 180 -2.66 10.95 1.44
CA ILE A 180 -3.89 10.22 1.66
C ILE A 180 -3.56 8.78 2.04
N MET A 181 -4.28 8.25 3.04
CA MET A 181 -4.14 6.88 3.51
C MET A 181 -5.52 6.24 3.53
N PRO A 182 -5.88 5.43 2.54
CA PRO A 182 -7.14 4.69 2.56
C PRO A 182 -7.13 3.66 3.69
N ASP A 183 -8.26 3.52 4.40
CA ASP A 183 -8.41 2.49 5.43
C ASP A 183 -8.62 1.09 4.85
N TYR A 184 -8.92 1.00 3.57
CA TYR A 184 -9.38 -0.17 2.82
C TYR A 184 -10.80 -0.61 3.22
N GLN A 185 -11.42 -1.46 2.38
CA GLN A 185 -12.73 -2.06 2.69
C GLN A 185 -12.64 -2.92 3.94
N GLY A 186 -13.65 -2.86 4.77
CA GLY A 186 -13.73 -3.64 6.01
C GLY A 186 -12.90 -3.10 7.17
N MET A 187 -12.32 -1.89 7.03
CA MET A 187 -11.47 -1.24 8.02
C MET A 187 -12.00 0.17 8.35
N GLY A 188 -11.47 0.80 9.39
CA GLY A 188 -11.83 2.17 9.78
C GLY A 188 -13.31 2.31 10.13
N GLN A 189 -14.06 3.12 9.36
CA GLN A 189 -15.49 3.32 9.56
C GLN A 189 -16.34 2.17 8.99
N ASP A 190 -15.81 1.40 8.04
CA ASP A 190 -16.48 0.24 7.44
C ASP A 190 -16.20 -1.03 8.26
N VAL A 191 -16.78 -1.10 9.46
CA VAL A 191 -16.56 -2.24 10.38
C VAL A 191 -17.50 -3.41 10.12
N SER A 192 -18.52 -3.26 9.28
CA SER A 192 -19.51 -4.31 8.99
C SER A 192 -18.98 -5.39 8.06
N GLU A 193 -18.08 -5.01 7.15
CA GLU A 193 -17.50 -5.90 6.15
C GLU A 193 -16.22 -6.57 6.66
N MET A 194 -15.85 -7.68 6.04
CA MET A 194 -14.55 -8.31 6.25
C MET A 194 -13.49 -7.63 5.38
N HIS A 195 -12.33 -7.37 5.96
CA HIS A 195 -11.19 -6.86 5.19
C HIS A 195 -10.75 -7.89 4.13
N PRO A 196 -10.72 -7.51 2.83
CA PRO A 196 -10.35 -8.41 1.74
C PRO A 196 -8.83 -8.52 1.60
N PHE A 197 -8.16 -9.01 2.65
CA PHE A 197 -6.70 -9.12 2.74
C PHE A 197 -6.13 -9.84 1.51
N CYS A 198 -5.21 -9.18 0.79
CA CYS A 198 -4.61 -9.66 -0.47
C CYS A 198 -5.63 -10.01 -1.59
N VAL A 199 -6.84 -9.44 -1.58
CA VAL A 199 -7.76 -9.51 -2.71
C VAL A 199 -7.53 -8.27 -3.58
N ARG A 200 -6.74 -8.46 -4.64
CA ARG A 200 -6.16 -7.41 -5.48
C ARG A 200 -7.14 -6.33 -5.92
N ASP A 201 -8.21 -6.73 -6.58
CA ASP A 201 -9.11 -5.76 -7.23
C ASP A 201 -9.93 -4.97 -6.18
N ARG A 202 -10.20 -5.56 -5.02
CA ARG A 202 -10.91 -4.86 -3.93
C ARG A 202 -10.08 -3.75 -3.31
N LEU A 203 -8.81 -4.07 -3.01
CA LEU A 203 -7.86 -3.11 -2.43
C LEU A 203 -7.47 -2.04 -3.45
N ALA A 204 -7.32 -2.42 -4.73
CA ALA A 204 -7.04 -1.50 -5.81
C ALA A 204 -8.15 -0.46 -6.01
N VAL A 205 -9.42 -0.90 -6.06
CA VAL A 205 -10.59 -0.03 -6.23
C VAL A 205 -10.71 0.94 -5.05
N ALA A 206 -10.63 0.43 -3.81
CA ALA A 206 -10.72 1.28 -2.61
C ALA A 206 -9.66 2.40 -2.62
N THR A 207 -8.42 2.08 -2.98
CA THR A 207 -7.32 3.04 -3.07
C THR A 207 -7.51 4.03 -4.23
N ALA A 208 -7.86 3.53 -5.41
CA ALA A 208 -8.07 4.37 -6.59
C ALA A 208 -9.22 5.37 -6.40
N ASP A 209 -10.28 4.96 -5.74
CA ASP A 209 -11.42 5.82 -5.43
C ASP A 209 -11.03 6.95 -4.48
N MET A 210 -10.19 6.68 -3.46
CA MET A 210 -9.67 7.74 -2.58
C MET A 210 -8.75 8.70 -3.32
N VAL A 211 -7.86 8.20 -4.20
CA VAL A 211 -6.99 9.06 -5.04
C VAL A 211 -7.82 9.99 -5.91
N GLN A 212 -8.83 9.46 -6.61
CA GLN A 212 -9.70 10.28 -7.45
C GLN A 212 -10.54 11.28 -6.63
N GLY A 213 -11.01 10.87 -5.45
CA GLY A 213 -11.69 11.73 -4.51
C GLY A 213 -10.81 12.89 -4.03
N ALA A 214 -9.53 12.63 -3.76
CA ALA A 214 -8.55 13.65 -3.39
C ALA A 214 -8.27 14.61 -4.55
N ILE A 215 -8.06 14.11 -5.76
CA ILE A 215 -7.90 14.93 -6.96
C ILE A 215 -9.10 15.87 -7.16
N ALA A 216 -10.31 15.34 -7.05
CA ALA A 216 -11.53 16.12 -7.21
C ALA A 216 -11.69 17.21 -6.13
N SER A 217 -11.36 16.91 -4.87
CA SER A 217 -11.48 17.86 -3.76
C SER A 217 -10.38 18.92 -3.73
N LEU A 218 -9.13 18.52 -4.03
CA LEU A 218 -7.96 19.38 -3.89
C LEU A 218 -7.55 20.06 -5.20
N GLY A 219 -8.05 19.58 -6.32
CA GLY A 219 -7.93 20.23 -7.64
C GLY A 219 -8.87 21.42 -7.81
N SER A 220 -9.90 21.53 -6.96
CA SER A 220 -10.81 22.67 -6.92
C SER A 220 -10.32 23.72 -5.90
N THR A 221 -10.94 24.91 -5.92
CA THR A 221 -10.63 25.99 -4.97
C THR A 221 -11.13 25.71 -3.54
N ALA A 222 -11.65 24.52 -3.27
CA ALA A 222 -12.34 24.20 -2.01
C ALA A 222 -11.42 24.14 -0.79
N SER A 223 -10.17 23.70 -0.94
CA SER A 223 -9.22 23.73 0.18
C SER A 223 -8.64 25.14 0.34
N GLN A 224 -8.68 25.65 1.57
CA GLN A 224 -8.08 26.96 1.88
C GLN A 224 -6.58 26.88 2.17
N TYR A 225 -6.02 25.69 2.41
CA TYR A 225 -4.64 25.49 2.86
C TYR A 225 -3.72 24.89 1.80
N VAL A 226 -4.22 23.96 1.01
CA VAL A 226 -3.44 23.24 0.00
C VAL A 226 -4.14 23.20 -1.33
N THR A 227 -3.36 23.05 -2.40
CA THR A 227 -3.85 22.74 -3.76
C THR A 227 -3.01 21.63 -4.34
N TRP A 228 -3.63 20.73 -5.06
CA TRP A 228 -2.92 19.70 -5.82
C TRP A 228 -2.16 20.33 -6.98
N ASN A 229 -0.88 19.97 -7.15
CA ASN A 229 0.01 20.50 -8.19
C ASN A 229 -0.01 19.71 -9.51
N GLY A 230 -0.89 18.72 -9.66
CA GLY A 230 -0.99 17.87 -10.84
C GLY A 230 -0.23 16.54 -10.72
N GLN A 231 0.56 16.33 -9.68
CA GLN A 231 1.35 15.11 -9.50
C GLN A 231 0.70 14.16 -8.49
N VAL A 232 0.73 12.85 -8.80
CA VAL A 232 0.28 11.77 -7.92
C VAL A 232 1.37 10.75 -7.81
N PHE A 233 1.69 10.37 -6.58
CA PHE A 233 2.59 9.28 -6.24
C PHE A 233 1.85 8.22 -5.42
N LEU A 234 2.33 6.99 -5.49
CA LEU A 234 1.87 5.88 -4.64
C LEU A 234 3.08 5.31 -3.90
N MET A 235 2.89 4.91 -2.65
CA MET A 235 3.90 4.21 -1.86
C MET A 235 3.23 3.25 -0.88
N GLY A 236 3.87 2.11 -0.61
CA GLY A 236 3.41 1.18 0.42
C GLY A 236 4.39 0.05 0.69
N TYR A 237 4.26 -0.52 1.88
CA TYR A 237 5.10 -1.57 2.42
C TYR A 237 4.26 -2.80 2.78
N SER A 238 4.78 -4.00 2.57
CA SER A 238 4.09 -5.26 2.93
C SER A 238 2.74 -5.38 2.18
N GLU A 239 1.62 -5.57 2.89
CA GLU A 239 0.29 -5.46 2.26
C GLU A 239 0.14 -4.15 1.50
N GLY A 240 0.63 -3.03 2.06
CA GLY A 240 0.63 -1.74 1.37
C GLY A 240 1.44 -1.74 0.07
N GLY A 241 2.52 -2.51 0.00
CA GLY A 241 3.30 -2.75 -1.23
C GLY A 241 2.46 -3.49 -2.30
N PHE A 242 1.77 -4.54 -1.88
CA PHE A 242 0.81 -5.26 -2.73
C PHE A 242 -0.32 -4.35 -3.22
N VAL A 243 -0.92 -3.58 -2.32
CA VAL A 243 -1.98 -2.61 -2.64
C VAL A 243 -1.47 -1.54 -3.60
N THR A 244 -0.26 -1.03 -3.40
CA THR A 244 0.35 -0.01 -4.25
C THR A 244 0.49 -0.49 -5.69
N MET A 245 0.98 -1.71 -5.91
CA MET A 245 1.08 -2.30 -7.25
C MET A 245 -0.31 -2.54 -7.87
N ALA A 246 -1.27 -3.01 -7.08
CA ALA A 246 -2.64 -3.23 -7.53
C ALA A 246 -3.35 -1.90 -7.86
N ALA A 247 -3.15 -0.87 -7.05
CA ALA A 247 -3.71 0.47 -7.26
C ALA A 247 -3.11 1.17 -8.48
N GLN A 248 -1.80 0.98 -8.74
CA GLN A 248 -1.19 1.47 -9.98
C GLN A 248 -1.92 0.92 -11.20
N ARG A 249 -2.11 -0.41 -11.26
CA ARG A 249 -2.86 -1.05 -12.35
C ARG A 249 -4.24 -0.42 -12.55
N GLU A 250 -4.99 -0.24 -11.46
CA GLU A 250 -6.35 0.29 -11.49
C GLU A 250 -6.38 1.77 -11.92
N LEU A 251 -5.50 2.60 -11.36
CA LEU A 251 -5.40 4.02 -11.69
C LEU A 251 -4.96 4.24 -13.14
N GLU A 252 -3.99 3.47 -13.63
CA GLU A 252 -3.57 3.52 -15.04
C GLU A 252 -4.67 3.05 -16.00
N ALA A 253 -5.50 2.08 -15.59
CA ALA A 253 -6.68 1.66 -16.35
C ALA A 253 -7.76 2.77 -16.39
N ARG A 254 -7.87 3.57 -15.33
CA ARG A 254 -8.73 4.76 -15.26
C ARG A 254 -8.11 6.00 -15.89
N ASN A 255 -6.96 5.89 -16.57
CA ASN A 255 -6.22 7.00 -17.18
C ASN A 255 -5.78 8.09 -16.18
N VAL A 256 -5.52 7.73 -14.93
CA VAL A 256 -4.87 8.63 -13.97
C VAL A 256 -3.36 8.55 -14.20
N THR A 257 -2.74 9.70 -14.45
CA THR A 257 -1.29 9.79 -14.61
C THR A 257 -0.61 9.74 -13.26
N LEU A 258 0.25 8.74 -13.06
CA LEU A 258 1.09 8.61 -11.87
C LEU A 258 2.50 9.11 -12.20
N LYS A 259 3.05 9.95 -11.34
CA LYS A 259 4.40 10.49 -11.47
C LYS A 259 5.45 9.47 -11.05
N GLY A 260 5.14 8.66 -10.03
CA GLY A 260 6.00 7.59 -9.53
C GLY A 260 5.26 6.67 -8.56
N VAL A 261 5.73 5.43 -8.49
CA VAL A 261 5.15 4.36 -7.65
C VAL A 261 6.26 3.64 -6.92
N VAL A 262 6.12 3.47 -5.61
CA VAL A 262 7.10 2.81 -4.74
C VAL A 262 6.47 1.59 -4.09
N CYS A 263 6.84 0.40 -4.57
CA CYS A 263 6.34 -0.89 -4.11
C CYS A 263 7.42 -1.58 -3.26
N MET A 264 7.15 -1.78 -1.96
CA MET A 264 8.12 -2.34 -1.04
C MET A 264 7.58 -3.58 -0.32
N GLU A 265 8.37 -4.67 -0.29
CA GLU A 265 8.11 -5.91 0.47
C GLU A 265 6.71 -6.52 0.28
N GLY A 266 6.09 -6.34 -0.87
CA GLY A 266 4.72 -6.81 -1.08
C GLY A 266 4.62 -8.29 -1.43
N PRO A 267 3.57 -9.01 -0.97
CA PRO A 267 3.28 -10.38 -1.38
C PRO A 267 2.66 -10.40 -2.80
N TYR A 268 3.45 -10.02 -3.81
CA TYR A 268 2.98 -9.80 -5.19
C TYR A 268 2.55 -11.10 -5.88
N ASP A 269 3.21 -12.22 -5.54
CA ASP A 269 3.00 -13.55 -6.13
C ASP A 269 2.41 -14.51 -5.11
N LEU A 270 1.08 -14.53 -5.03
CA LEU A 270 0.36 -15.38 -4.08
C LEU A 270 0.51 -16.87 -4.40
N THR A 271 0.69 -17.25 -5.68
CA THR A 271 0.79 -18.64 -6.11
C THR A 271 2.21 -19.17 -6.19
N GLY A 272 3.16 -18.37 -6.69
CA GLY A 272 4.54 -18.81 -6.87
C GLY A 272 5.42 -18.60 -5.63
N ALA A 273 5.14 -17.57 -4.82
CA ALA A 273 5.94 -17.21 -3.67
C ALA A 273 5.24 -17.47 -2.32
N MET A 274 3.97 -17.04 -2.16
CA MET A 274 3.29 -17.15 -0.86
C MET A 274 2.66 -18.52 -0.62
N LEU A 275 2.11 -19.16 -1.64
CA LEU A 275 1.52 -20.50 -1.49
C LEU A 275 2.52 -21.55 -1.01
N PRO A 276 3.78 -21.60 -1.50
CA PRO A 276 4.81 -22.46 -0.92
C PRO A 276 5.03 -22.25 0.60
N VAL A 277 4.95 -20.99 1.07
CA VAL A 277 5.05 -20.68 2.52
C VAL A 277 3.85 -21.22 3.28
N MET A 278 2.64 -21.04 2.74
CA MET A 278 1.40 -21.53 3.37
C MET A 278 1.40 -23.07 3.51
N LEU A 279 2.04 -23.77 2.57
CA LEU A 279 2.10 -25.25 2.53
C LEU A 279 3.38 -25.83 3.11
N ALA A 280 4.32 -25.02 3.58
CA ALA A 280 5.58 -25.48 4.16
C ALA A 280 5.39 -26.24 5.47
N ASP A 281 6.37 -27.14 5.77
CA ASP A 281 6.49 -27.81 7.06
C ASP A 281 7.30 -27.01 8.09
N SER A 282 7.66 -25.77 7.77
CA SER A 282 8.42 -24.87 8.62
C SER A 282 7.52 -23.88 9.36
N ALA A 283 7.99 -23.40 10.52
CA ALA A 283 7.32 -22.34 11.25
C ALA A 283 7.32 -21.02 10.47
N PHE A 284 6.21 -20.29 10.55
CA PHE A 284 6.08 -18.96 9.97
C PHE A 284 6.02 -17.89 11.07
N PRO A 285 6.76 -16.77 10.95
CA PRO A 285 6.89 -15.81 12.05
C PRO A 285 5.58 -15.16 12.48
N GLN A 286 4.68 -14.88 11.53
CA GLN A 286 3.43 -14.14 11.73
C GLN A 286 2.19 -14.97 11.35
N PRO A 287 1.85 -16.05 12.09
CA PRO A 287 0.84 -17.02 11.68
C PRO A 287 -0.56 -16.41 11.45
N TYR A 288 -0.90 -15.30 12.12
CA TYR A 288 -2.21 -14.65 12.02
C TYR A 288 -2.53 -14.09 10.62
N PHE A 289 -1.54 -13.91 9.74
CA PHE A 289 -1.80 -13.49 8.36
C PHE A 289 -2.66 -14.50 7.60
N LEU A 290 -2.46 -15.80 7.85
CA LEU A 290 -3.20 -16.83 7.14
C LEU A 290 -4.72 -16.83 7.46
N PRO A 291 -5.17 -16.80 8.72
CA PRO A 291 -6.60 -16.68 9.01
C PRO A 291 -7.21 -15.36 8.51
N MET A 292 -6.45 -14.26 8.45
CA MET A 292 -6.93 -13.02 7.80
C MET A 292 -7.16 -13.24 6.30
N THR A 293 -6.22 -13.87 5.61
CA THR A 293 -6.36 -14.24 4.19
C THR A 293 -7.62 -15.10 3.99
N ILE A 294 -7.78 -16.17 4.78
CA ILE A 294 -8.94 -17.06 4.66
C ILE A 294 -10.25 -16.30 4.89
N ALA A 295 -10.30 -15.42 5.90
CA ALA A 295 -11.50 -14.65 6.21
C ALA A 295 -11.85 -13.68 5.08
N GLY A 296 -10.89 -12.97 4.53
CA GLY A 296 -11.08 -12.08 3.38
C GLY A 296 -11.53 -12.84 2.12
N TYR A 297 -10.87 -13.95 1.83
CA TYR A 297 -11.23 -14.79 0.68
C TYR A 297 -12.59 -15.47 0.86
N ASN A 298 -12.95 -15.91 2.07
CA ASN A 298 -14.29 -16.43 2.35
C ASN A 298 -15.37 -15.36 2.09
N ALA A 299 -15.13 -14.12 2.48
CA ALA A 299 -16.08 -13.03 2.27
C ALA A 299 -16.29 -12.70 0.79
N ILE A 300 -15.23 -12.74 -0.01
CA ILE A 300 -15.29 -12.37 -1.44
C ILE A 300 -15.61 -13.58 -2.34
N TYR A 301 -15.13 -14.76 -1.98
CA TYR A 301 -15.29 -16.01 -2.76
C TYR A 301 -15.93 -17.13 -1.91
N PRO A 302 -17.15 -16.94 -1.37
CA PRO A 302 -17.74 -17.83 -0.36
C PRO A 302 -17.90 -19.28 -0.85
N ASN A 303 -18.10 -19.50 -2.15
CA ASN A 303 -18.26 -20.83 -2.73
C ASN A 303 -16.93 -21.62 -2.83
N SER A 304 -15.78 -20.94 -2.74
CA SER A 304 -14.46 -21.56 -2.94
C SER A 304 -13.63 -21.61 -1.67
N PHE A 305 -13.94 -20.77 -0.69
CA PHE A 305 -13.21 -20.62 0.57
C PHE A 305 -14.12 -20.78 1.80
N THR A 306 -15.15 -21.61 1.71
CA THR A 306 -16.01 -21.91 2.85
C THR A 306 -15.18 -22.49 3.99
N TYR A 307 -15.34 -21.97 5.20
CA TYR A 307 -14.50 -22.34 6.34
C TYR A 307 -14.42 -23.84 6.60
N ASN A 308 -15.53 -24.58 6.50
CA ASN A 308 -15.56 -26.03 6.69
C ASN A 308 -14.88 -26.84 5.57
N VAL A 309 -14.66 -26.24 4.41
CA VAL A 309 -13.85 -26.84 3.32
C VAL A 309 -12.37 -26.59 3.57
N VAL A 310 -12.03 -25.38 4.03
CA VAL A 310 -10.65 -24.92 4.20
C VAL A 310 -10.04 -25.41 5.50
N LEU A 311 -10.78 -25.27 6.62
CA LEU A 311 -10.25 -25.46 7.98
C LEU A 311 -10.68 -26.79 8.59
N LYS A 312 -9.75 -27.45 9.28
CA LYS A 312 -10.05 -28.60 10.15
C LYS A 312 -10.17 -28.19 11.61
N GLU A 313 -10.77 -29.04 12.43
CA GLU A 313 -10.83 -28.82 13.90
C GLU A 313 -9.42 -28.92 14.53
N PRO A 314 -9.13 -28.15 15.58
CA PRO A 314 -10.02 -27.19 16.27
C PRO A 314 -10.06 -25.79 15.63
N TYR A 315 -9.41 -25.58 14.50
CA TYR A 315 -9.26 -24.27 13.83
C TYR A 315 -10.56 -23.79 13.23
N LEU A 316 -11.41 -24.70 12.71
CA LEU A 316 -12.72 -24.38 12.19
C LEU A 316 -13.62 -23.73 13.24
N THR A 317 -13.58 -24.20 14.49
CA THR A 317 -14.39 -23.65 15.59
C THR A 317 -13.90 -22.25 16.01
N ASN A 318 -12.61 -21.99 15.96
CA ASN A 318 -12.02 -20.81 16.59
C ASN A 318 -11.66 -19.69 15.60
N LEU A 319 -10.94 -20.00 14.51
CA LEU A 319 -10.42 -18.96 13.62
C LEU A 319 -11.49 -18.07 13.00
N PRO A 320 -12.66 -18.56 12.51
CA PRO A 320 -13.71 -17.69 12.01
C PRO A 320 -14.22 -16.68 13.04
N LYS A 321 -14.19 -17.04 14.33
CA LYS A 321 -14.65 -16.20 15.43
C LYS A 321 -13.64 -15.10 15.76
N TYR A 322 -12.36 -15.39 15.68
CA TYR A 322 -11.31 -14.48 16.16
C TYR A 322 -10.59 -13.71 15.03
N SER A 323 -10.77 -14.10 13.77
CA SER A 323 -10.18 -13.42 12.60
C SER A 323 -11.09 -12.36 11.99
N THR A 324 -11.87 -11.68 12.83
CA THR A 324 -12.91 -10.72 12.39
C THR A 324 -12.43 -9.26 12.31
N GLY A 325 -11.18 -9.01 12.70
CA GLY A 325 -10.64 -7.65 12.80
C GLY A 325 -10.98 -6.92 14.11
N PHE A 326 -11.59 -7.60 15.09
CA PHE A 326 -11.84 -7.05 16.44
C PHE A 326 -10.84 -7.54 17.50
N TYR A 327 -10.01 -8.50 17.16
CA TYR A 327 -9.02 -9.10 18.04
C TYR A 327 -7.60 -8.82 17.53
N ASN A 328 -6.65 -8.70 18.45
CA ASN A 328 -5.25 -8.47 18.10
C ASN A 328 -4.55 -9.79 17.67
N ASP A 329 -3.33 -9.63 17.16
CA ASP A 329 -2.48 -10.73 16.68
C ASP A 329 -2.22 -11.81 17.75
N SER A 330 -2.01 -11.41 19.03
CA SER A 330 -1.77 -12.35 20.11
C SER A 330 -2.97 -13.27 20.33
N VAL A 331 -4.19 -12.73 20.27
CA VAL A 331 -5.41 -13.53 20.40
C VAL A 331 -5.54 -14.49 19.23
N VAL A 332 -5.39 -14.02 17.99
CA VAL A 332 -5.49 -14.89 16.80
C VAL A 332 -4.41 -15.96 16.81
N ASN A 333 -3.17 -15.58 17.12
CA ASN A 333 -2.04 -16.51 17.19
C ASN A 333 -2.21 -17.59 18.26
N SER A 334 -2.93 -17.32 19.35
CA SER A 334 -3.21 -18.32 20.40
C SER A 334 -4.06 -19.49 19.91
N TYR A 335 -4.77 -19.32 18.80
CA TYR A 335 -5.57 -20.35 18.13
C TYR A 335 -4.89 -20.96 16.92
N MET A 336 -3.67 -20.53 16.59
CA MET A 336 -2.87 -21.14 15.52
C MET A 336 -2.09 -22.36 16.04
N PRO A 337 -1.54 -23.22 15.17
CA PRO A 337 -0.69 -24.32 15.59
C PRO A 337 0.48 -23.83 16.47
N ALA A 338 0.73 -24.50 17.61
CA ALA A 338 1.80 -24.11 18.53
C ALA A 338 3.20 -24.11 17.89
N ASN A 339 3.41 -24.95 16.88
CA ASN A 339 4.66 -25.02 16.09
C ASN A 339 4.69 -23.97 14.96
N LYS A 340 3.66 -23.13 14.85
CA LYS A 340 3.52 -22.09 13.81
C LYS A 340 3.57 -22.60 12.35
N VAL A 341 3.33 -23.88 12.11
CA VAL A 341 3.25 -24.46 10.76
C VAL A 341 1.88 -24.17 10.17
N LEU A 342 1.84 -23.30 9.16
CA LEU A 342 0.60 -22.74 8.62
C LEU A 342 -0.33 -23.80 8.05
N LYS A 343 0.18 -24.76 7.26
CA LYS A 343 -0.66 -25.82 6.66
C LYS A 343 -1.37 -26.69 7.69
N GLY A 344 -0.95 -26.66 8.93
CA GLY A 344 -1.55 -27.40 10.02
C GLY A 344 -3.00 -27.06 10.31
N ILE A 345 -3.51 -25.93 9.82
CA ILE A 345 -4.93 -25.53 9.99
C ILE A 345 -5.82 -26.05 8.87
N PHE A 346 -5.27 -26.45 7.74
CA PHE A 346 -6.03 -26.86 6.55
C PHE A 346 -6.54 -28.30 6.63
N THR A 347 -7.66 -28.56 5.94
CA THR A 347 -8.06 -29.91 5.57
C THR A 347 -7.11 -30.47 4.51
N ASP A 348 -6.89 -31.78 4.51
CA ASP A 348 -6.05 -32.45 3.50
C ASP A 348 -6.58 -32.20 2.08
N ALA A 349 -7.91 -32.28 1.91
CA ALA A 349 -8.56 -32.00 0.63
C ALA A 349 -8.29 -30.56 0.13
N PHE A 350 -8.21 -29.58 1.03
CA PHE A 350 -7.88 -28.20 0.62
C PHE A 350 -6.39 -28.05 0.26
N ILE A 351 -5.50 -28.73 0.96
CA ILE A 351 -4.07 -28.78 0.61
C ILE A 351 -3.91 -29.34 -0.81
N ASP A 352 -4.57 -30.47 -1.12
CA ASP A 352 -4.55 -31.05 -2.47
C ASP A 352 -5.10 -30.10 -3.52
N THR A 353 -6.16 -29.37 -3.17
CA THR A 353 -6.75 -28.35 -4.04
C THR A 353 -5.78 -27.20 -4.32
N LEU A 354 -5.04 -26.71 -3.32
CA LEU A 354 -4.05 -25.66 -3.49
C LEU A 354 -2.81 -26.14 -4.28
N GLY A 355 -2.45 -27.40 -4.17
CA GLY A 355 -1.38 -28.03 -4.96
C GLY A 355 -1.74 -28.25 -6.44
N ASN A 356 -3.03 -28.20 -6.80
CA ASN A 356 -3.50 -28.41 -8.16
C ASN A 356 -3.71 -27.08 -8.90
N GLN A 357 -2.81 -26.76 -9.83
CA GLN A 357 -2.86 -25.51 -10.64
C GLN A 357 -4.14 -25.38 -11.51
N GLY A 358 -4.89 -26.45 -11.73
CA GLY A 358 -6.18 -26.42 -12.42
C GLY A 358 -7.39 -26.15 -11.50
N SER A 359 -7.19 -26.14 -10.18
CA SER A 359 -8.27 -25.97 -9.22
C SER A 359 -8.83 -24.55 -9.20
N LEU A 360 -10.08 -24.41 -8.78
CA LEU A 360 -10.71 -23.10 -8.65
C LEU A 360 -10.03 -22.24 -7.58
N ALA A 361 -9.60 -22.80 -6.44
CA ALA A 361 -8.93 -22.08 -5.38
C ALA A 361 -7.55 -21.57 -5.84
N PHE A 362 -6.75 -22.40 -6.52
CA PHE A 362 -5.47 -21.98 -7.10
C PHE A 362 -5.67 -20.84 -8.11
N ASN A 363 -6.65 -20.98 -9.01
CA ASN A 363 -6.94 -19.97 -10.03
C ASN A 363 -7.39 -18.64 -9.41
N ILE A 364 -8.14 -18.66 -8.30
CA ILE A 364 -8.51 -17.45 -7.56
C ILE A 364 -7.27 -16.79 -6.97
N PHE A 365 -6.35 -17.52 -6.31
CA PHE A 365 -5.08 -16.96 -5.85
C PHE A 365 -4.26 -16.38 -7.01
N SER A 366 -4.14 -17.13 -8.11
CA SER A 366 -3.42 -16.68 -9.32
C SER A 366 -4.00 -15.38 -9.90
N ALA A 367 -5.32 -15.26 -9.94
CA ALA A 367 -6.00 -14.05 -10.41
C ALA A 367 -5.74 -12.83 -9.51
N ASN A 368 -5.37 -13.06 -8.25
CA ASN A 368 -5.03 -12.00 -7.29
C ASN A 368 -3.53 -11.65 -7.26
N ASN A 369 -2.66 -12.30 -8.05
CA ASN A 369 -1.28 -11.86 -8.21
C ASN A 369 -1.25 -10.41 -8.74
N SER A 370 -0.58 -9.49 -8.03
CA SER A 370 -0.68 -8.06 -8.33
C SER A 370 0.14 -7.63 -9.56
N PHE A 371 1.19 -8.39 -9.91
CA PHE A 371 2.09 -8.09 -11.03
C PHE A 371 1.63 -8.67 -12.38
N THR A 372 0.50 -9.39 -12.44
CA THR A 372 0.05 -10.09 -13.64
C THR A 372 -1.15 -9.40 -14.31
N GLY A 373 -1.32 -9.69 -15.62
CA GLY A 373 -2.50 -9.25 -16.38
C GLY A 373 -2.51 -7.79 -16.81
N TRP A 374 -1.38 -7.07 -16.71
CA TRP A 374 -1.24 -5.67 -17.11
C TRP A 374 0.22 -5.32 -17.41
N THR A 375 0.43 -4.09 -17.91
CA THR A 375 1.75 -3.53 -18.22
C THR A 375 1.93 -2.21 -17.49
N PRO A 376 2.86 -2.11 -16.53
CA PRO A 376 3.17 -0.85 -15.84
C PRO A 376 3.60 0.25 -16.82
N LYS A 377 2.96 1.42 -16.74
CA LYS A 377 3.26 2.58 -17.59
C LYS A 377 4.06 3.65 -16.85
N SER A 378 3.76 3.83 -15.57
CA SER A 378 4.40 4.83 -14.74
C SER A 378 5.77 4.35 -14.24
N LEU A 379 6.64 5.29 -13.88
CA LEU A 379 7.92 4.98 -13.24
C LEU A 379 7.66 4.25 -11.92
N MET A 380 8.29 3.09 -11.72
CA MET A 380 8.14 2.28 -10.52
C MET A 380 9.51 2.05 -9.86
N TYR A 381 9.54 2.14 -8.54
CA TYR A 381 10.63 1.68 -7.69
C TYR A 381 10.17 0.42 -6.96
N LEU A 382 10.77 -0.71 -7.29
CA LEU A 382 10.49 -2.01 -6.68
C LEU A 382 11.64 -2.36 -5.74
N TRP A 383 11.35 -2.39 -4.45
CA TRP A 383 12.31 -2.54 -3.36
C TRP A 383 12.01 -3.81 -2.55
N HIS A 384 13.05 -4.58 -2.20
CA HIS A 384 12.88 -5.78 -1.36
C HIS A 384 14.17 -6.19 -0.64
N CYS A 385 14.05 -6.63 0.62
CA CYS A 385 15.14 -7.23 1.38
C CYS A 385 15.35 -8.69 0.98
N VAL A 386 16.60 -9.07 0.74
CA VAL A 386 16.94 -10.41 0.18
C VAL A 386 16.53 -11.56 1.10
N ASN A 387 16.51 -11.33 2.43
CA ASN A 387 16.18 -12.38 3.39
C ASN A 387 14.96 -12.04 4.27
N ASP A 388 13.98 -11.32 3.71
CA ASP A 388 12.71 -11.11 4.39
C ASP A 388 12.08 -12.45 4.80
N ASP A 389 11.71 -12.55 6.08
CA ASP A 389 11.23 -13.79 6.70
C ASP A 389 9.70 -13.93 6.74
N CYS A 390 8.97 -12.87 6.33
CA CYS A 390 7.50 -12.86 6.23
C CYS A 390 7.01 -12.84 4.78
N VAL A 391 7.64 -12.03 3.94
CA VAL A 391 7.33 -11.94 2.51
C VAL A 391 8.58 -12.38 1.73
N PRO A 392 8.65 -13.64 1.28
CA PRO A 392 9.85 -14.16 0.63
C PRO A 392 10.29 -13.32 -0.57
N PHE A 393 11.60 -13.17 -0.72
CA PHE A 393 12.23 -12.44 -1.83
C PHE A 393 11.77 -12.91 -3.22
N SER A 394 11.28 -14.16 -3.32
CA SER A 394 10.70 -14.70 -4.55
C SER A 394 9.49 -13.90 -5.06
N ASN A 395 8.79 -13.13 -4.20
CA ASN A 395 7.75 -12.19 -4.65
C ASN A 395 8.33 -11.09 -5.56
N TYR A 396 9.43 -10.50 -5.15
CA TYR A 396 10.18 -9.53 -5.94
C TYR A 396 10.73 -10.16 -7.23
N GLN A 397 11.34 -11.33 -7.12
CA GLN A 397 11.91 -12.04 -8.27
C GLN A 397 10.86 -12.39 -9.32
N SER A 398 9.66 -12.81 -8.93
CA SER A 398 8.55 -13.09 -9.84
C SER A 398 8.09 -11.85 -10.58
N ALA A 399 7.90 -10.74 -9.86
CA ALA A 399 7.50 -9.46 -10.46
C ALA A 399 8.60 -8.94 -11.41
N ARG A 400 9.87 -8.91 -10.95
CA ARG A 400 11.02 -8.49 -11.77
C ARG A 400 11.15 -9.32 -13.04
N LYS A 401 11.14 -10.65 -12.92
CA LYS A 401 11.22 -11.55 -14.08
C LYS A 401 10.14 -11.23 -15.11
N ARG A 402 8.90 -11.05 -14.65
CA ARG A 402 7.77 -10.71 -15.54
C ARG A 402 7.99 -9.39 -16.25
N PHE A 403 8.42 -8.36 -15.54
CA PHE A 403 8.61 -7.01 -16.10
C PHE A 403 9.83 -6.97 -17.05
N ASP A 404 10.90 -7.69 -16.73
CA ASP A 404 12.07 -7.84 -17.60
C ASP A 404 11.71 -8.59 -18.90
N GLU A 405 10.91 -9.67 -18.82
CA GLU A 405 10.40 -10.40 -20.00
C GLU A 405 9.52 -9.52 -20.91
N MET A 406 8.87 -8.51 -20.34
CA MET A 406 8.09 -7.52 -21.11
C MET A 406 8.96 -6.39 -21.67
N GLY A 407 10.26 -6.37 -21.38
CA GLY A 407 11.18 -5.34 -21.85
C GLY A 407 10.94 -3.96 -21.25
N LEU A 408 10.40 -3.88 -20.04
CA LEU A 408 10.10 -2.60 -19.39
C LEU A 408 11.38 -1.91 -18.91
N ILE A 409 11.49 -0.61 -19.19
CA ILE A 409 12.63 0.23 -18.81
C ILE A 409 12.27 1.29 -17.77
N ASN A 410 11.01 1.33 -17.36
CA ASN A 410 10.46 2.27 -16.39
C ASN A 410 10.39 1.67 -14.97
N ILE A 411 11.08 0.58 -14.71
CA ILE A 411 11.15 -0.06 -13.39
C ILE A 411 12.58 0.07 -12.86
N VAL A 412 12.72 0.67 -11.69
CA VAL A 412 13.97 0.72 -10.93
C VAL A 412 13.92 -0.37 -9.88
N TYR A 413 14.84 -1.30 -9.91
CA TYR A 413 14.94 -2.42 -8.99
C TYR A 413 15.97 -2.15 -7.91
N TYR A 414 15.61 -2.46 -6.65
CA TYR A 414 16.54 -2.38 -5.54
C TYR A 414 16.43 -3.60 -4.63
N GLU A 415 17.54 -4.24 -4.39
CA GLU A 415 17.70 -5.40 -3.52
C GLU A 415 18.43 -4.96 -2.25
N PHE A 416 17.67 -4.80 -1.16
CA PHE A 416 18.28 -4.46 0.12
C PHE A 416 19.06 -5.67 0.68
N PRO A 417 20.30 -5.48 1.16
CA PRO A 417 21.12 -6.58 1.65
C PRO A 417 20.48 -7.32 2.83
N SER A 418 20.84 -8.59 2.97
CA SER A 418 20.39 -9.41 4.09
C SER A 418 20.74 -8.80 5.45
N LEU A 419 19.76 -8.75 6.35
CA LEU A 419 19.99 -8.47 7.76
C LEU A 419 20.31 -9.74 8.54
N THR A 420 21.12 -9.62 9.57
CA THR A 420 21.33 -10.71 10.53
C THR A 420 20.05 -10.93 11.33
N PRO A 421 19.51 -12.17 11.37
CA PRO A 421 18.35 -12.49 12.19
C PRO A 421 18.60 -12.19 13.67
N ASP A 422 17.67 -11.49 14.31
CA ASP A 422 17.68 -11.24 15.76
C ASP A 422 16.24 -11.35 16.29
N PRO A 423 15.81 -12.51 16.78
CA PRO A 423 14.45 -12.71 17.26
C PRO A 423 14.04 -11.79 18.42
N ALA A 424 14.99 -11.22 19.16
CA ALA A 424 14.70 -10.27 20.24
C ALA A 424 14.22 -8.92 19.71
N LYS A 425 14.59 -8.59 18.46
CA LYS A 425 14.23 -7.35 17.77
C LYS A 425 13.02 -7.47 16.83
N GLY A 426 12.44 -8.65 16.72
CA GLY A 426 11.32 -8.93 15.82
C GLY A 426 11.73 -9.63 14.54
N THR A 427 10.83 -9.65 13.56
CA THR A 427 11.08 -10.24 12.24
C THR A 427 11.98 -9.33 11.40
N ILE A 428 12.71 -9.92 10.44
CA ILE A 428 13.48 -9.12 9.47
C ILE A 428 12.55 -8.16 8.74
N HIS A 429 11.37 -8.65 8.34
CA HIS A 429 10.32 -7.85 7.72
C HIS A 429 9.95 -6.58 8.51
N GLN A 430 9.83 -6.68 9.85
CA GLN A 430 9.54 -5.51 10.69
C GLN A 430 10.73 -4.56 10.80
N ARG A 431 11.95 -5.10 10.85
CA ARG A 431 13.18 -4.34 11.08
C ARG A 431 13.67 -3.57 9.86
N VAL A 432 13.34 -4.02 8.65
CA VAL A 432 13.69 -3.29 7.42
C VAL A 432 12.68 -2.20 7.05
N ALA A 433 11.49 -2.21 7.62
CA ALA A 433 10.44 -1.26 7.29
C ALA A 433 10.84 0.22 7.45
N PRO A 434 11.53 0.67 8.53
CA PRO A 434 11.99 2.05 8.65
C PRO A 434 12.89 2.49 7.49
N ILE A 435 13.82 1.63 7.09
CA ILE A 435 14.75 1.89 5.99
C ILE A 435 13.99 1.98 4.66
N ALA A 436 13.08 1.03 4.41
CA ALA A 436 12.26 1.02 3.20
C ALA A 436 11.43 2.31 3.07
N PHE A 437 10.79 2.77 4.14
CA PHE A 437 10.03 4.02 4.14
C PHE A 437 10.93 5.24 3.91
N LEU A 438 12.12 5.27 4.50
CA LEU A 438 13.08 6.34 4.28
C LEU A 438 13.49 6.40 2.81
N GLU A 439 13.98 5.29 2.27
CA GLU A 439 14.46 5.23 0.87
C GLU A 439 13.33 5.49 -0.13
N GLY A 440 12.13 4.95 0.11
CA GLY A 440 10.95 5.21 -0.70
C GLY A 440 10.57 6.70 -0.71
N SER A 441 10.59 7.36 0.45
CA SER A 441 10.29 8.79 0.56
C SER A 441 11.34 9.68 -0.13
N LEU A 442 12.61 9.35 0.02
CA LEU A 442 13.72 10.02 -0.65
C LEU A 442 13.65 9.85 -2.17
N TRP A 443 13.28 8.63 -2.63
CA TRP A 443 13.09 8.37 -4.05
C TRP A 443 11.95 9.24 -4.64
N ILE A 444 10.81 9.34 -3.95
CA ILE A 444 9.69 10.21 -4.38
C ILE A 444 10.15 11.66 -4.41
N PHE A 445 10.86 12.13 -3.37
CA PHE A 445 11.37 13.50 -3.29
C PHE A 445 12.30 13.85 -4.45
N ALA A 446 13.12 12.92 -4.89
CA ALA A 446 14.02 13.12 -6.03
C ALA A 446 13.31 13.15 -7.40
N HIS A 447 12.03 12.69 -7.48
CA HIS A 447 11.28 12.57 -8.73
C HIS A 447 10.05 13.50 -8.80
N GLN A 448 9.81 14.33 -7.79
CA GLN A 448 8.71 15.31 -7.76
C GLN A 448 8.92 16.53 -8.67
#